data_017561137ec9245a49d684566c99c3f9
#
_entry.id   017561137ec9245a49d684566c99c3f9
#
_cell.length_a   1.000
_cell.length_b   1.000
_cell.length_c   1.000
_cell.angle_alpha   90.00
_cell.angle_beta   90.00
_cell.angle_gamma   90.00
#
_symmetry.space_group_name_H-M   'P 1'
#
loop_
_entity.id
_entity.type
_entity.pdbx_description
1 polymer ?
#
loop_
_entity_poly.entity_id
_entity_poly.type
_entity_poly.pdbx_seq_one_letter_code
_entity_poly.pdbx_strand_id
1 'polypeptide(L)'
;GASFIEENDRELHVYQNRAVVASEYYNNTKHCVFYNQELSTKLNREIVLNESFESAIENEKFEIYFQPKVNLKNEKTGGAEALVRWKHQEYGMISPAEFISLFEANGKICRLDLYVFEMVCKKLNRWREQNKPLIKVSVNLSRIHLMEKGMECLKDLKAIKDKYQIPDGQIELELTESMFLEIKQLEKIKKIIKQMQVYGFLCSLDDFGFGYSSLALLKEFDVDTIKLDRLFFVNSNEKTWKVVKAFISLAHELNITVVAEGVENEEQIERLKEINCDLVQGYYYSKPLPEEEFIDWVGKRG
;
A
#
# COMPACT_ATOMS: atom_id res chain seq x y z
N GLY A 1 11.53 4.39 29.72
CA GLY A 1 10.33 3.68 30.18
C GLY A 1 10.19 3.70 31.68
N ALA A 2 9.00 3.52 32.17
CA ALA A 2 8.67 3.41 33.60
C ALA A 2 7.61 2.32 33.81
N SER A 3 7.55 1.77 35.03
CA SER A 3 6.50 0.86 35.45
C SER A 3 6.07 1.19 36.85
N PHE A 4 4.76 1.12 37.14
CA PHE A 4 4.26 1.24 38.50
C PHE A 4 4.52 -0.07 39.26
N ILE A 5 4.91 0.03 40.53
CA ILE A 5 5.09 -1.11 41.45
C ILE A 5 3.83 -1.20 42.30
N GLU A 6 3.19 -2.37 42.35
CA GLU A 6 2.05 -2.62 43.20
C GLU A 6 2.49 -3.04 44.60
N GLU A 7 1.76 -2.62 45.65
CA GLU A 7 2.19 -2.73 47.07
C GLU A 7 2.53 -4.13 47.56
N ASN A 8 2.06 -5.18 46.87
CA ASN A 8 2.28 -6.59 47.26
C ASN A 8 3.27 -7.37 46.43
N ASP A 9 3.92 -6.74 45.45
CA ASP A 9 4.80 -7.44 44.53
C ASP A 9 6.25 -7.53 45.06
N ARG A 10 6.74 -8.77 45.18
CA ARG A 10 8.10 -9.07 45.64
C ARG A 10 9.14 -9.17 44.53
N GLU A 11 8.74 -9.07 43.28
CA GLU A 11 9.61 -9.33 42.12
C GLU A 11 10.02 -8.03 41.40
N LEU A 12 10.93 -7.29 42.00
CA LEU A 12 11.42 -5.99 41.47
C LEU A 12 11.92 -6.09 40.02
N HIS A 13 12.47 -7.24 39.63
CA HIS A 13 13.00 -7.47 38.30
C HIS A 13 11.88 -7.45 37.21
N VAL A 14 10.64 -7.82 37.54
CA VAL A 14 9.50 -7.74 36.62
C VAL A 14 9.20 -6.29 36.23
N TYR A 15 9.23 -5.39 37.19
CA TYR A 15 8.98 -3.96 36.93
C TYR A 15 10.14 -3.30 36.19
N GLN A 16 11.38 -3.72 36.47
CA GLN A 16 12.53 -3.29 35.67
C GLN A 16 12.39 -3.72 34.22
N ASN A 17 12.03 -4.98 33.95
CA ASN A 17 11.81 -5.48 32.60
C ASN A 17 10.66 -4.75 31.91
N ARG A 18 9.53 -4.52 32.59
CA ARG A 18 8.40 -3.73 32.07
C ARG A 18 8.81 -2.30 31.68
N ALA A 19 9.63 -1.64 32.50
CA ALA A 19 10.14 -0.32 32.20
C ALA A 19 11.09 -0.31 31.00
N VAL A 20 11.96 -1.33 30.85
CA VAL A 20 12.82 -1.51 29.68
C VAL A 20 11.97 -1.72 28.43
N VAL A 21 11.01 -2.63 28.46
CA VAL A 21 10.08 -2.88 27.35
C VAL A 21 9.34 -1.61 26.93
N ALA A 22 8.82 -0.83 27.88
CA ALA A 22 8.16 0.44 27.57
C ALA A 22 9.13 1.46 26.96
N SER A 23 10.41 1.42 27.32
CA SER A 23 11.43 2.29 26.74
C SER A 23 11.77 1.91 25.31
N GLU A 24 11.93 0.62 25.02
CA GLU A 24 12.31 0.09 23.72
C GLU A 24 11.16 0.25 22.70
N TYR A 25 9.94 0.01 23.13
CA TYR A 25 8.77 0.10 22.26
C TYR A 25 8.52 1.52 21.71
N TYR A 26 8.85 2.55 22.49
CA TYR A 26 8.67 3.96 22.15
C TYR A 26 10.01 4.71 21.97
N ASN A 27 11.02 4.07 21.43
CA ASN A 27 12.41 4.53 21.35
C ASN A 27 12.63 5.96 20.78
N ASN A 28 11.62 6.57 20.18
CA ASN A 28 11.70 7.91 19.57
C ASN A 28 10.85 8.97 20.28
N THR A 29 10.30 8.70 21.46
CA THR A 29 9.52 9.69 22.18
C THR A 29 10.36 10.50 23.17
N LYS A 30 10.16 11.84 23.20
CA LYS A 30 10.77 12.75 24.17
C LYS A 30 10.13 12.65 25.57
N HIS A 31 9.18 11.74 25.77
CA HIS A 31 8.41 11.61 27.00
C HIS A 31 8.66 10.26 27.68
N CYS A 32 8.52 10.24 29.02
CA CYS A 32 8.55 8.99 29.77
C CYS A 32 7.30 8.17 29.45
N VAL A 33 7.47 6.93 29.02
CA VAL A 33 6.38 6.01 28.72
C VAL A 33 6.24 5.00 29.86
N PHE A 34 5.02 4.83 30.33
CA PHE A 34 4.70 3.85 31.39
C PHE A 34 4.21 2.55 30.77
N TYR A 35 4.74 1.44 31.29
CA TYR A 35 4.18 0.12 31.01
C TYR A 35 2.77 0.04 31.63
N ASN A 36 1.79 -0.28 30.81
CA ASN A 36 0.39 -0.41 31.20
C ASN A 36 -0.23 -1.67 30.54
N GLN A 37 -1.46 -1.98 30.91
CA GLN A 37 -2.16 -3.15 30.38
C GLN A 37 -2.37 -3.06 28.86
N GLU A 38 -2.59 -1.88 28.32
CA GLU A 38 -2.77 -1.66 26.88
C GLU A 38 -1.50 -2.03 26.10
N LEU A 39 -0.33 -1.54 26.57
CA LEU A 39 0.96 -1.88 25.98
C LEU A 39 1.24 -3.40 26.07
N SER A 40 0.94 -4.01 27.22
CA SER A 40 1.08 -5.46 27.40
C SER A 40 0.22 -6.24 26.40
N THR A 41 -1.04 -5.86 26.24
CA THR A 41 -1.96 -6.49 25.30
C THR A 41 -1.48 -6.35 23.85
N LYS A 42 -1.01 -5.16 23.49
CA LYS A 42 -0.47 -4.88 22.16
C LYS A 42 0.77 -5.73 21.84
N LEU A 43 1.72 -5.78 22.78
CA LEU A 43 2.93 -6.60 22.62
C LEU A 43 2.62 -8.09 22.49
N ASN A 44 1.73 -8.62 23.32
CA ASN A 44 1.32 -10.01 23.21
C ASN A 44 0.66 -10.29 21.85
N ARG A 45 -0.15 -9.37 21.36
CA ARG A 45 -0.77 -9.48 20.04
C ARG A 45 0.28 -9.47 18.92
N GLU A 46 1.26 -8.59 18.97
CA GLU A 46 2.37 -8.55 18.01
C GLU A 46 3.19 -9.84 17.99
N ILE A 47 3.44 -10.44 19.17
CA ILE A 47 4.11 -11.75 19.28
C ILE A 47 3.28 -12.83 18.57
N VAL A 48 1.98 -12.94 18.86
CA VAL A 48 1.10 -13.94 18.23
C VAL A 48 1.05 -13.75 16.73
N LEU A 49 0.91 -12.51 16.24
CA LEU A 49 0.92 -12.23 14.79
C LEU A 49 2.24 -12.62 14.14
N ASN A 50 3.34 -12.32 14.82
CA ASN A 50 4.66 -12.66 14.31
C ASN A 50 4.90 -14.18 14.23
N GLU A 51 4.47 -14.94 15.24
CA GLU A 51 4.57 -16.40 15.28
C GLU A 51 3.64 -17.08 14.26
N SER A 52 2.46 -16.50 14.02
CA SER A 52 1.45 -17.03 13.10
C SER A 52 1.80 -16.80 11.62
N PHE A 53 2.76 -15.95 11.30
CA PHE A 53 3.05 -15.49 9.93
C PHE A 53 3.33 -16.64 8.96
N GLU A 54 4.25 -17.54 9.30
CA GLU A 54 4.65 -18.63 8.40
C GLU A 54 3.48 -19.57 8.09
N SER A 55 2.75 -19.95 9.14
CA SER A 55 1.54 -20.76 9.00
C SER A 55 0.45 -20.05 8.20
N ALA A 56 0.35 -18.72 8.32
CA ALA A 56 -0.62 -17.93 7.56
C ALA A 56 -0.30 -17.90 6.05
N ILE A 57 0.98 -17.81 5.69
CA ILE A 57 1.44 -17.92 4.29
C ILE A 57 1.12 -19.32 3.73
N GLU A 58 1.52 -20.38 4.45
CA GLU A 58 1.36 -21.77 4.00
C GLU A 58 -0.12 -22.19 3.86
N ASN A 59 -0.99 -21.69 4.72
CA ASN A 59 -2.41 -21.99 4.70
C ASN A 59 -3.29 -20.96 3.98
N GLU A 60 -2.69 -20.08 3.16
CA GLU A 60 -3.37 -19.06 2.35
C GLU A 60 -4.33 -18.18 3.20
N LYS A 61 -3.92 -17.80 4.44
CA LYS A 61 -4.71 -16.94 5.32
C LYS A 61 -4.63 -15.45 4.99
N PHE A 62 -3.70 -15.07 4.14
CA PHE A 62 -3.66 -13.74 3.53
C PHE A 62 -4.51 -13.75 2.27
N GLU A 63 -5.64 -13.08 2.32
CA GLU A 63 -6.60 -12.94 1.22
C GLU A 63 -6.34 -11.65 0.44
N ILE A 64 -6.58 -11.65 -0.87
CA ILE A 64 -6.46 -10.46 -1.72
C ILE A 64 -7.83 -9.92 -2.03
N TYR A 65 -8.07 -8.68 -1.61
CA TYR A 65 -9.23 -7.87 -1.95
C TYR A 65 -8.85 -6.90 -3.06
N PHE A 66 -9.81 -6.51 -3.89
CA PHE A 66 -9.59 -5.57 -4.97
C PHE A 66 -10.44 -4.33 -4.76
N GLN A 67 -9.82 -3.15 -4.77
CA GLN A 67 -10.56 -1.89 -4.76
C GLN A 67 -10.58 -1.31 -6.17
N PRO A 68 -11.77 -1.09 -6.77
CA PRO A 68 -11.87 -0.58 -8.12
C PRO A 68 -11.33 0.84 -8.24
N LYS A 69 -10.59 1.11 -9.34
CA LYS A 69 -10.26 2.43 -9.84
C LYS A 69 -11.21 2.74 -10.99
N VAL A 70 -12.01 3.81 -10.87
CA VAL A 70 -13.04 4.18 -11.85
C VAL A 70 -12.55 5.31 -12.75
N ASN A 71 -12.66 5.14 -14.05
CA ASN A 71 -12.34 6.18 -15.02
C ASN A 71 -13.47 7.22 -15.06
N LEU A 72 -13.16 8.49 -14.76
CA LEU A 72 -14.16 9.55 -14.66
C LEU A 72 -14.76 10.00 -16.00
N LYS A 73 -14.11 9.70 -17.14
CA LYS A 73 -14.62 10.08 -18.47
C LYS A 73 -15.73 9.17 -18.96
N ASN A 74 -15.65 7.88 -18.66
CA ASN A 74 -16.60 6.89 -19.17
C ASN A 74 -17.29 6.06 -18.08
N GLU A 75 -16.95 6.29 -16.80
CA GLU A 75 -17.46 5.61 -15.61
C GLU A 75 -17.23 4.09 -15.59
N LYS A 76 -16.32 3.60 -16.43
CA LYS A 76 -15.91 2.20 -16.47
C LYS A 76 -14.75 1.91 -15.50
N THR A 77 -14.52 0.62 -15.27
CA THR A 77 -13.36 0.18 -14.49
C THR A 77 -12.07 0.48 -15.24
N GLY A 78 -11.25 1.37 -14.71
CA GLY A 78 -9.93 1.73 -15.25
C GLY A 78 -8.77 0.90 -14.68
N GLY A 79 -9.01 0.16 -13.59
CA GLY A 79 -8.05 -0.67 -12.90
C GLY A 79 -8.55 -1.10 -11.53
N ALA A 80 -7.67 -1.71 -10.75
CA ALA A 80 -7.93 -2.01 -9.35
C ALA A 80 -6.65 -1.98 -8.52
N GLU A 81 -6.75 -1.72 -7.23
CA GLU A 81 -5.68 -1.95 -6.27
C GLU A 81 -5.89 -3.26 -5.53
N ALA A 82 -4.83 -4.08 -5.46
CA ALA A 82 -4.81 -5.31 -4.70
C ALA A 82 -4.40 -5.01 -3.25
N LEU A 83 -5.31 -5.28 -2.34
CA LEU A 83 -5.17 -5.00 -0.92
C LEU A 83 -5.19 -6.29 -0.11
N VAL A 84 -4.10 -6.56 0.57
CA VAL A 84 -4.00 -7.75 1.43
C VAL A 84 -4.90 -7.62 2.64
N ARG A 85 -5.53 -8.74 3.04
CA ARG A 85 -6.32 -8.90 4.25
C ARG A 85 -5.86 -10.16 4.95
N TRP A 86 -5.68 -10.12 6.26
CA TRP A 86 -5.28 -11.29 7.02
C TRP A 86 -6.46 -11.85 7.82
N LYS A 87 -6.91 -13.04 7.46
CA LYS A 87 -7.95 -13.78 8.18
C LYS A 87 -7.29 -14.66 9.24
N HIS A 88 -7.13 -14.12 10.44
CA HIS A 88 -6.54 -14.81 11.56
C HIS A 88 -7.57 -15.69 12.27
N GLN A 89 -7.15 -16.86 12.74
CA GLN A 89 -8.08 -17.84 13.36
C GLN A 89 -8.70 -17.31 14.65
N GLU A 90 -7.92 -16.65 15.48
CA GLU A 90 -8.33 -16.14 16.80
C GLU A 90 -8.89 -14.70 16.71
N TYR A 91 -8.26 -13.84 15.91
CA TYR A 91 -8.59 -12.42 15.88
C TYR A 91 -9.49 -11.98 14.72
N GLY A 92 -9.94 -12.94 13.91
CA GLY A 92 -10.75 -12.62 12.73
C GLY A 92 -9.98 -11.85 11.67
N MET A 93 -10.59 -10.82 11.08
CA MET A 93 -9.95 -10.01 10.05
C MET A 93 -9.05 -8.95 10.68
N ILE A 94 -7.74 -9.06 10.47
CA ILE A 94 -6.73 -8.13 10.99
C ILE A 94 -6.49 -7.00 9.99
N SER A 95 -6.40 -5.77 10.50
CA SER A 95 -6.11 -4.58 9.70
C SER A 95 -4.68 -4.62 9.13
N PRO A 96 -4.47 -4.26 7.84
CA PRO A 96 -3.14 -4.13 7.27
C PRO A 96 -2.20 -3.23 8.09
N ALA A 97 -2.71 -2.14 8.66
CA ALA A 97 -1.92 -1.22 9.50
C ALA A 97 -1.29 -1.90 10.73
N GLU A 98 -1.90 -2.99 11.24
CA GLU A 98 -1.36 -3.72 12.40
C GLU A 98 -0.16 -4.60 12.02
N PHE A 99 -0.26 -5.36 10.91
CA PHE A 99 0.76 -6.35 10.58
C PHE A 99 1.82 -5.84 9.59
N ILE A 100 1.51 -4.89 8.72
CA ILE A 100 2.49 -4.35 7.77
C ILE A 100 3.65 -3.71 8.52
N SER A 101 3.38 -2.78 9.45
CA SER A 101 4.41 -2.12 10.25
C SER A 101 5.26 -3.12 11.05
N LEU A 102 4.62 -4.15 11.63
CA LEU A 102 5.30 -5.23 12.33
C LEU A 102 6.24 -6.01 11.42
N PHE A 103 5.77 -6.37 10.22
CA PHE A 103 6.56 -7.15 9.25
C PHE A 103 7.63 -6.33 8.55
N GLU A 104 7.44 -5.03 8.43
CA GLU A 104 8.49 -4.11 8.01
C GLU A 104 9.61 -4.04 9.06
N ALA A 105 9.28 -3.91 10.34
CA ALA A 105 10.26 -3.83 11.40
C ALA A 105 11.15 -5.09 11.53
N ASN A 106 10.65 -6.27 11.14
CA ASN A 106 11.37 -7.55 11.26
C ASN A 106 11.76 -8.20 9.93
N GLY A 107 11.53 -7.51 8.79
CA GLY A 107 11.90 -7.96 7.44
C GLY A 107 10.98 -9.02 6.82
N LYS A 108 9.95 -9.51 7.53
CA LYS A 108 8.96 -10.47 6.98
C LYS A 108 8.13 -9.90 5.85
N ILE A 109 8.06 -8.57 5.76
CA ILE A 109 7.34 -7.87 4.69
C ILE A 109 7.83 -8.31 3.30
N CYS A 110 9.13 -8.58 3.12
CA CYS A 110 9.67 -9.03 1.83
C CYS A 110 9.02 -10.33 1.35
N ARG A 111 8.76 -11.26 2.28
CA ARG A 111 8.09 -12.51 1.95
C ARG A 111 6.59 -12.32 1.71
N LEU A 112 5.95 -11.42 2.46
CA LEU A 112 4.56 -11.07 2.25
C LEU A 112 4.34 -10.41 0.88
N ASP A 113 5.21 -9.47 0.48
CA ASP A 113 5.12 -8.81 -0.83
C ASP A 113 5.16 -9.82 -1.98
N LEU A 114 6.12 -10.75 -1.94
CA LEU A 114 6.21 -11.81 -2.96
C LEU A 114 4.98 -12.72 -2.97
N TYR A 115 4.47 -13.08 -1.79
CA TYR A 115 3.26 -13.87 -1.68
C TYR A 115 2.04 -13.13 -2.27
N VAL A 116 1.82 -11.88 -1.88
CA VAL A 116 0.72 -11.04 -2.41
C VAL A 116 0.83 -10.92 -3.92
N PHE A 117 2.03 -10.62 -4.42
CA PHE A 117 2.28 -10.50 -5.86
C PHE A 117 1.99 -11.81 -6.60
N GLU A 118 2.43 -12.96 -6.08
CA GLU A 118 2.15 -14.27 -6.67
C GLU A 118 0.65 -14.59 -6.68
N MET A 119 -0.06 -14.28 -5.58
CA MET A 119 -1.51 -14.47 -5.50
C MET A 119 -2.27 -13.59 -6.50
N VAL A 120 -1.83 -12.35 -6.72
CA VAL A 120 -2.40 -11.47 -7.76
C VAL A 120 -2.15 -12.06 -9.16
N CYS A 121 -0.92 -12.49 -9.46
CA CYS A 121 -0.61 -13.13 -10.75
C CYS A 121 -1.45 -14.39 -10.99
N LYS A 122 -1.61 -15.25 -9.98
CA LYS A 122 -2.44 -16.46 -10.03
C LYS A 122 -3.91 -16.13 -10.36
N LYS A 123 -4.45 -15.06 -9.73
CA LYS A 123 -5.83 -14.60 -9.99
C LYS A 123 -5.98 -14.02 -11.40
N LEU A 124 -5.07 -13.15 -11.83
CA LEU A 124 -5.08 -12.57 -13.18
C LEU A 124 -4.99 -13.66 -14.27
N ASN A 125 -4.13 -14.66 -14.09
CA ASN A 125 -4.06 -15.79 -15.02
C ASN A 125 -5.38 -16.57 -15.08
N ARG A 126 -6.00 -16.86 -13.93
CA ARG A 126 -7.29 -17.53 -13.86
C ARG A 126 -8.40 -16.71 -14.55
N TRP A 127 -8.41 -15.38 -14.37
CA TRP A 127 -9.39 -14.51 -15.08
C TRP A 127 -9.21 -14.60 -16.60
N ARG A 128 -7.97 -14.61 -17.08
CA ARG A 128 -7.67 -14.78 -18.52
C ARG A 128 -8.15 -16.13 -19.04
N GLU A 129 -7.87 -17.23 -18.33
CA GLU A 129 -8.33 -18.58 -18.70
C GLU A 129 -9.85 -18.69 -18.73
N GLN A 130 -10.54 -17.93 -17.87
CA GLN A 130 -11.99 -17.85 -17.83
C GLN A 130 -12.60 -16.81 -18.78
N ASN A 131 -11.80 -16.20 -19.67
CA ASN A 131 -12.20 -15.11 -20.57
C ASN A 131 -12.89 -13.94 -19.85
N LYS A 132 -12.50 -13.66 -18.61
CA LYS A 132 -12.96 -12.48 -17.87
C LYS A 132 -12.20 -11.23 -18.34
N PRO A 133 -12.76 -10.00 -18.11
CA PRO A 133 -12.05 -8.77 -18.48
C PRO A 133 -10.65 -8.73 -17.87
N LEU A 134 -9.65 -8.41 -18.67
CA LEU A 134 -8.31 -8.13 -18.19
C LEU A 134 -8.26 -6.73 -17.64
N ILE A 135 -8.01 -6.61 -16.34
CA ILE A 135 -7.98 -5.35 -15.60
C ILE A 135 -6.55 -5.12 -15.12
N LYS A 136 -6.06 -3.89 -15.30
CA LYS A 136 -4.78 -3.47 -14.73
C LYS A 136 -4.90 -3.53 -13.20
N VAL A 137 -3.96 -4.19 -12.53
CA VAL A 137 -3.95 -4.31 -11.07
C VAL A 137 -2.68 -3.71 -10.51
N SER A 138 -2.82 -2.79 -9.57
CA SER A 138 -1.70 -2.27 -8.81
C SER A 138 -1.47 -3.09 -7.53
N VAL A 139 -0.20 -3.23 -7.17
CA VAL A 139 0.28 -3.97 -6.01
C VAL A 139 1.26 -3.11 -5.24
N ASN A 140 1.02 -2.95 -3.96
CA ASN A 140 1.92 -2.26 -3.05
C ASN A 140 3.23 -3.04 -2.88
N LEU A 141 4.34 -2.33 -2.88
CA LEU A 141 5.67 -2.90 -2.67
C LEU A 141 6.38 -2.13 -1.56
N SER A 142 6.75 -2.84 -0.50
CA SER A 142 7.42 -2.22 0.64
C SER A 142 8.77 -1.61 0.25
N ARG A 143 9.00 -0.39 0.74
CA ARG A 143 10.29 0.30 0.65
C ARG A 143 11.44 -0.60 1.12
N ILE A 144 11.27 -1.35 2.21
CA ILE A 144 12.30 -2.20 2.78
C ILE A 144 12.74 -3.26 1.77
N HIS A 145 11.78 -3.92 1.12
CA HIS A 145 12.06 -4.93 0.11
C HIS A 145 12.93 -4.40 -1.04
N LEU A 146 12.57 -3.21 -1.56
CA LEU A 146 13.33 -2.59 -2.64
C LEU A 146 14.69 -2.05 -2.20
N MET A 147 14.79 -1.52 -0.99
CA MET A 147 16.03 -0.95 -0.50
C MET A 147 17.05 -2.01 -0.10
N GLU A 148 16.61 -3.12 0.49
CA GLU A 148 17.49 -4.22 0.91
C GLU A 148 17.89 -5.11 -0.28
N LYS A 149 16.92 -5.58 -1.06
CA LYS A 149 17.14 -6.56 -2.15
C LYS A 149 17.18 -5.92 -3.54
N GLY A 150 16.54 -4.77 -3.74
CA GLY A 150 16.60 -3.99 -4.98
C GLY A 150 16.37 -4.79 -6.24
N MET A 151 17.43 -4.95 -7.06
CA MET A 151 17.35 -5.66 -8.34
C MET A 151 17.03 -7.16 -8.19
N GLU A 152 17.36 -7.79 -7.08
CA GLU A 152 17.02 -9.19 -6.80
C GLU A 152 15.51 -9.35 -6.61
N CYS A 153 14.89 -8.48 -5.82
CA CYS A 153 13.45 -8.41 -5.67
C CYS A 153 12.74 -8.31 -7.04
N LEU A 154 13.20 -7.41 -7.91
CA LEU A 154 12.60 -7.28 -9.25
C LEU A 154 12.75 -8.51 -10.12
N LYS A 155 13.85 -9.27 -10.00
CA LYS A 155 14.02 -10.56 -10.69
C LYS A 155 13.03 -11.59 -10.20
N ASP A 156 12.78 -11.65 -8.89
CA ASP A 156 11.81 -12.56 -8.30
C ASP A 156 10.39 -12.23 -8.79
N LEU A 157 10.01 -10.95 -8.77
CA LEU A 157 8.73 -10.49 -9.30
C LEU A 157 8.59 -10.81 -10.80
N LYS A 158 9.66 -10.60 -11.58
CA LYS A 158 9.67 -10.95 -13.01
C LYS A 158 9.49 -12.45 -13.23
N ALA A 159 10.17 -13.28 -12.46
CA ALA A 159 10.05 -14.75 -12.56
C ALA A 159 8.61 -15.21 -12.26
N ILE A 160 7.96 -14.61 -11.24
CA ILE A 160 6.56 -14.89 -10.92
C ILE A 160 5.65 -14.43 -12.07
N LYS A 161 5.84 -13.19 -12.58
CA LYS A 161 5.08 -12.66 -13.73
C LYS A 161 5.14 -13.60 -14.93
N ASP A 162 6.35 -14.11 -15.25
CA ASP A 162 6.57 -15.02 -16.38
C ASP A 162 5.94 -16.39 -16.13
N LYS A 163 6.05 -16.94 -14.93
CA LYS A 163 5.42 -18.20 -14.52
C LYS A 163 3.91 -18.20 -14.82
N TYR A 164 3.23 -17.10 -14.55
CA TYR A 164 1.80 -16.95 -14.79
C TYR A 164 1.46 -16.28 -16.14
N GLN A 165 2.46 -16.02 -16.98
CA GLN A 165 2.33 -15.43 -18.32
C GLN A 165 1.51 -14.13 -18.30
N ILE A 166 1.77 -13.26 -17.33
CA ILE A 166 1.08 -11.97 -17.21
C ILE A 166 1.62 -10.99 -18.26
N PRO A 167 0.75 -10.39 -19.10
CA PRO A 167 1.18 -9.43 -20.12
C PRO A 167 1.88 -8.20 -19.53
N ASP A 168 2.72 -7.55 -20.34
CA ASP A 168 3.31 -6.27 -19.98
C ASP A 168 2.22 -5.20 -19.82
N GLY A 169 2.41 -4.31 -18.86
CA GLY A 169 1.46 -3.26 -18.51
C GLY A 169 0.22 -3.72 -17.72
N GLN A 170 0.11 -5.01 -17.39
CA GLN A 170 -1.04 -5.54 -16.63
C GLN A 170 -0.88 -5.33 -15.12
N ILE A 171 0.35 -5.26 -14.62
CA ILE A 171 0.65 -5.02 -13.21
C ILE A 171 1.36 -3.68 -13.06
N GLU A 172 0.89 -2.90 -12.12
CA GLU A 172 1.45 -1.65 -11.66
C GLU A 172 2.04 -1.83 -10.25
N LEU A 173 3.30 -1.47 -10.05
CA LEU A 173 3.95 -1.54 -8.74
C LEU A 173 3.85 -0.17 -8.07
N GLU A 174 3.25 -0.13 -6.88
CA GLU A 174 3.05 1.11 -6.11
C GLU A 174 4.21 1.35 -5.17
N LEU A 175 4.81 2.53 -5.26
CA LEU A 175 5.94 2.98 -4.46
C LEU A 175 5.54 4.22 -3.66
N THR A 176 5.71 4.20 -2.35
CA THR A 176 5.38 5.37 -1.51
C THR A 176 6.35 6.54 -1.72
N GLU A 177 5.87 7.78 -1.65
CA GLU A 177 6.69 9.00 -1.76
C GLU A 177 7.88 8.98 -0.77
N SER A 178 7.71 8.39 0.39
CA SER A 178 8.74 8.30 1.43
C SER A 178 10.04 7.60 0.99
N MET A 179 9.97 6.74 -0.04
CA MET A 179 11.17 6.08 -0.61
C MET A 179 12.17 7.06 -1.22
N PHE A 180 11.69 8.20 -1.68
CA PHE A 180 12.44 9.16 -2.46
C PHE A 180 13.09 10.28 -1.62
N LEU A 181 12.83 10.30 -0.32
CA LEU A 181 13.33 11.36 0.58
C LEU A 181 14.84 11.30 0.83
N GLU A 182 15.50 10.18 0.57
CA GLU A 182 16.94 10.03 0.76
C GLU A 182 17.71 10.34 -0.54
N ILE A 183 18.16 11.57 -0.68
CA ILE A 183 18.91 12.06 -1.87
C ILE A 183 20.06 11.12 -2.28
N LYS A 184 20.71 10.46 -1.32
CA LYS A 184 21.82 9.53 -1.59
C LYS A 184 21.39 8.27 -2.35
N GLN A 185 20.10 7.99 -2.44
CA GLN A 185 19.57 6.77 -3.06
C GLN A 185 18.87 7.02 -4.41
N LEU A 186 18.76 8.27 -4.88
CA LEU A 186 18.03 8.63 -6.09
C LEU A 186 18.50 7.83 -7.32
N GLU A 187 19.79 7.69 -7.53
CA GLU A 187 20.34 6.93 -8.66
C GLU A 187 20.03 5.43 -8.58
N LYS A 188 19.96 4.87 -7.38
CA LYS A 188 19.53 3.48 -7.16
C LYS A 188 18.06 3.31 -7.53
N ILE A 189 17.22 4.24 -7.08
CA ILE A 189 15.78 4.22 -7.34
C ILE A 189 15.49 4.39 -8.85
N LYS A 190 16.18 5.31 -9.53
CA LYS A 190 16.09 5.46 -11.00
C LYS A 190 16.36 4.15 -11.74
N LYS A 191 17.42 3.44 -11.34
CA LYS A 191 17.74 2.14 -11.95
C LYS A 191 16.65 1.09 -11.66
N ILE A 192 16.07 1.11 -10.48
CA ILE A 192 14.97 0.21 -10.11
C ILE A 192 13.74 0.49 -10.97
N ILE A 193 13.29 1.75 -11.08
CA ILE A 193 12.13 2.13 -11.90
C ILE A 193 12.36 1.77 -13.38
N LYS A 194 13.52 2.10 -13.91
CA LYS A 194 13.88 1.71 -15.29
C LYS A 194 13.85 0.19 -15.50
N GLN A 195 14.29 -0.59 -14.51
CA GLN A 195 14.25 -2.04 -14.59
C GLN A 195 12.82 -2.59 -14.47
N MET A 196 11.95 -1.95 -13.66
CA MET A 196 10.52 -2.28 -13.63
C MET A 196 9.90 -2.17 -15.03
N GLN A 197 10.14 -1.06 -15.73
CA GLN A 197 9.66 -0.84 -17.09
C GLN A 197 10.22 -1.87 -18.08
N VAL A 198 11.50 -2.20 -18.01
CA VAL A 198 12.13 -3.26 -18.85
C VAL A 198 11.48 -4.63 -18.59
N TYR A 199 11.02 -4.90 -17.39
CA TYR A 199 10.31 -6.13 -17.04
C TYR A 199 8.80 -6.07 -17.35
N GLY A 200 8.33 -4.97 -17.95
CA GLY A 200 6.94 -4.76 -18.34
C GLY A 200 6.00 -4.45 -17.19
N PHE A 201 6.52 -3.95 -16.07
CA PHE A 201 5.71 -3.38 -15.00
C PHE A 201 5.46 -1.90 -15.26
N LEU A 202 4.29 -1.41 -14.84
CA LEU A 202 4.04 0.01 -14.66
C LEU A 202 4.47 0.41 -13.24
N CYS A 203 4.79 1.68 -13.07
CA CYS A 203 5.21 2.24 -11.79
C CYS A 203 4.26 3.36 -11.37
N SER A 204 3.74 3.33 -10.15
CA SER A 204 2.99 4.43 -9.57
C SER A 204 3.63 4.98 -8.31
N LEU A 205 3.50 6.30 -8.12
CA LEU A 205 3.83 6.98 -6.88
C LEU A 205 2.57 7.06 -6.00
N ASP A 206 2.67 6.46 -4.82
CA ASP A 206 1.60 6.46 -3.83
C ASP A 206 1.82 7.53 -2.75
N ASP A 207 0.73 7.94 -2.07
CA ASP A 207 0.71 8.97 -1.03
C ASP A 207 1.30 10.32 -1.48
N PHE A 208 1.16 10.66 -2.76
CA PHE A 208 1.78 11.86 -3.32
C PHE A 208 1.19 13.15 -2.74
N GLY A 209 2.09 14.04 -2.28
CA GLY A 209 1.74 15.34 -1.73
C GLY A 209 1.92 15.49 -0.23
N PHE A 210 2.33 14.45 0.46
CA PHE A 210 2.71 14.48 1.87
C PHE A 210 4.10 15.11 2.10
N GLY A 211 5.01 14.97 1.14
CA GLY A 211 6.39 15.40 1.24
C GLY A 211 6.67 16.78 0.62
N TYR A 212 7.67 17.46 1.14
CA TYR A 212 8.12 18.76 0.61
C TYR A 212 8.81 18.69 -0.77
N SER A 213 8.99 17.49 -1.33
CA SER A 213 9.82 17.27 -2.52
C SER A 213 9.06 16.77 -3.75
N SER A 214 7.75 16.72 -3.70
CA SER A 214 6.88 16.06 -4.69
C SER A 214 7.15 16.46 -6.14
N LEU A 215 7.31 17.75 -6.46
CA LEU A 215 7.61 18.21 -7.83
C LEU A 215 9.02 17.83 -8.33
N ALA A 216 10.00 17.75 -7.42
CA ALA A 216 11.35 17.32 -7.79
C ALA A 216 11.37 15.84 -8.22
N LEU A 217 10.50 15.02 -7.65
CA LEU A 217 10.37 13.61 -8.02
C LEU A 217 9.88 13.44 -9.45
N LEU A 218 8.91 14.25 -9.89
CA LEU A 218 8.38 14.19 -11.25
C LEU A 218 9.40 14.52 -12.32
N LYS A 219 10.37 15.38 -11.99
CA LYS A 219 11.49 15.70 -12.88
C LYS A 219 12.50 14.55 -13.01
N GLU A 220 12.67 13.80 -11.92
CA GLU A 220 13.75 12.82 -11.80
C GLU A 220 13.34 11.40 -12.17
N PHE A 221 12.04 11.08 -12.11
CA PHE A 221 11.54 9.72 -12.28
C PHE A 221 10.45 9.62 -13.35
N ASP A 222 10.63 8.68 -14.26
CA ASP A 222 9.62 8.32 -15.26
C ASP A 222 8.62 7.34 -14.64
N VAL A 223 7.52 7.87 -14.10
CA VAL A 223 6.44 7.07 -13.54
C VAL A 223 5.19 7.12 -14.42
N ASP A 224 4.39 6.07 -14.39
CA ASP A 224 3.20 5.95 -15.23
C ASP A 224 1.95 6.54 -14.57
N THR A 225 1.89 6.49 -13.23
CA THR A 225 0.73 6.91 -12.45
C THR A 225 1.14 7.65 -11.18
N ILE A 226 0.32 8.61 -10.76
CA ILE A 226 0.42 9.28 -9.45
C ILE A 226 -0.91 9.15 -8.73
N LYS A 227 -0.86 8.76 -7.44
CA LYS A 227 -2.02 8.66 -6.58
C LYS A 227 -2.02 9.85 -5.62
N LEU A 228 -3.04 10.72 -5.77
CA LEU A 228 -3.24 11.86 -4.88
C LEU A 228 -3.94 11.38 -3.61
N ASP A 229 -3.27 11.55 -2.48
CA ASP A 229 -3.78 11.13 -1.19
C ASP A 229 -5.10 11.83 -0.82
N ARG A 230 -5.92 11.13 -0.05
CA ARG A 230 -7.23 11.60 0.44
C ARG A 230 -7.18 12.94 1.17
N LEU A 231 -6.06 13.32 1.77
CA LEU A 231 -5.93 14.59 2.50
C LEU A 231 -6.10 15.82 1.61
N PHE A 232 -5.89 15.69 0.29
CA PHE A 232 -6.24 16.75 -0.64
C PHE A 232 -7.74 17.01 -0.71
N PHE A 233 -8.56 16.03 -0.36
CA PHE A 233 -10.00 16.07 -0.53
C PHE A 233 -10.76 16.21 0.78
N VAL A 234 -10.13 15.92 1.92
CA VAL A 234 -10.73 16.08 3.26
C VAL A 234 -10.66 17.56 3.65
N ASN A 235 -11.82 18.17 3.96
CA ASN A 235 -11.95 19.59 4.33
C ASN A 235 -11.27 20.55 3.32
N SER A 236 -11.29 20.20 2.03
CA SER A 236 -10.67 20.97 0.97
C SER A 236 -11.39 22.32 0.76
N ASN A 237 -10.60 23.36 0.49
CA ASN A 237 -11.09 24.69 0.14
C ASN A 237 -10.76 25.02 -1.32
N GLU A 238 -11.25 26.15 -1.82
CA GLU A 238 -11.02 26.60 -3.20
C GLU A 238 -9.53 26.70 -3.60
N LYS A 239 -8.68 27.06 -2.62
CA LYS A 239 -7.22 27.09 -2.86
C LYS A 239 -6.66 25.70 -3.10
N THR A 240 -7.08 24.73 -2.31
CA THR A 240 -6.67 23.31 -2.46
C THR A 240 -7.08 22.79 -3.85
N TRP A 241 -8.33 23.02 -4.26
CA TRP A 241 -8.81 22.59 -5.57
C TRP A 241 -8.04 23.23 -6.74
N LYS A 242 -7.65 24.50 -6.61
CA LYS A 242 -6.78 25.16 -7.61
C LYS A 242 -5.40 24.50 -7.69
N VAL A 243 -4.84 24.10 -6.55
CA VAL A 243 -3.55 23.37 -6.51
C VAL A 243 -3.69 22.00 -7.17
N VAL A 244 -4.73 21.23 -6.83
CA VAL A 244 -5.00 19.91 -7.42
C VAL A 244 -5.19 20.03 -8.95
N LYS A 245 -5.94 21.01 -9.42
CA LYS A 245 -6.11 21.28 -10.86
C LYS A 245 -4.80 21.56 -11.58
N ALA A 246 -3.98 22.45 -11.02
CA ALA A 246 -2.66 22.78 -11.59
C ALA A 246 -1.76 21.54 -11.63
N PHE A 247 -1.81 20.73 -10.58
CA PHE A 247 -1.04 19.48 -10.50
C PHE A 247 -1.48 18.46 -11.56
N ILE A 248 -2.80 18.21 -11.70
CA ILE A 248 -3.33 17.30 -12.72
C ILE A 248 -2.91 17.76 -14.12
N SER A 249 -2.98 19.08 -14.40
CA SER A 249 -2.55 19.62 -15.69
C SER A 249 -1.06 19.36 -15.94
N LEU A 250 -0.22 19.55 -14.94
CA LEU A 250 1.23 19.27 -15.04
C LEU A 250 1.48 17.77 -15.27
N ALA A 251 0.80 16.88 -14.55
CA ALA A 251 0.92 15.44 -14.72
C ALA A 251 0.57 15.02 -16.15
N HIS A 252 -0.50 15.58 -16.73
CA HIS A 252 -0.90 15.32 -18.11
C HIS A 252 0.14 15.80 -19.14
N GLU A 253 0.77 16.95 -18.92
CA GLU A 253 1.88 17.41 -19.77
C GLU A 253 3.09 16.45 -19.76
N LEU A 254 3.26 15.70 -18.67
CA LEU A 254 4.28 14.67 -18.52
C LEU A 254 3.80 13.26 -18.95
N ASN A 255 2.58 13.13 -19.48
CA ASN A 255 1.92 11.86 -19.82
C ASN A 255 1.73 10.91 -18.63
N ILE A 256 1.51 11.45 -17.43
CA ILE A 256 1.30 10.70 -16.20
C ILE A 256 -0.20 10.65 -15.90
N THR A 257 -0.72 9.46 -15.62
CA THR A 257 -2.10 9.23 -15.18
C THR A 257 -2.27 9.66 -13.72
N VAL A 258 -3.38 10.30 -13.39
CA VAL A 258 -3.66 10.72 -12.01
C VAL A 258 -4.83 9.92 -11.43
N VAL A 259 -4.62 9.34 -10.27
CA VAL A 259 -5.65 8.67 -9.45
C VAL A 259 -5.94 9.52 -8.22
N ALA A 260 -7.17 9.92 -8.01
CA ALA A 260 -7.62 10.57 -6.77
C ALA A 260 -8.10 9.50 -5.79
N GLU A 261 -7.51 9.47 -4.59
CA GLU A 261 -7.81 8.47 -3.58
C GLU A 261 -8.71 8.96 -2.47
N GLY A 262 -9.37 8.02 -1.77
CA GLY A 262 -10.20 8.32 -0.62
C GLY A 262 -11.38 9.24 -0.91
N VAL A 263 -11.92 9.18 -2.12
CA VAL A 263 -13.10 9.96 -2.53
C VAL A 263 -14.35 9.31 -1.96
N GLU A 264 -15.15 10.10 -1.22
CA GLU A 264 -16.26 9.58 -0.41
C GLU A 264 -17.62 10.16 -0.78
N ASN A 265 -17.68 11.26 -1.54
CA ASN A 265 -18.95 11.94 -1.86
C ASN A 265 -19.01 12.46 -3.30
N GLU A 266 -20.25 12.78 -3.73
CA GLU A 266 -20.56 13.21 -5.08
C GLU A 266 -19.94 14.57 -5.43
N GLU A 267 -19.88 15.50 -4.48
CA GLU A 267 -19.27 16.82 -4.70
C GLU A 267 -17.79 16.68 -5.11
N GLN A 268 -17.05 15.78 -4.46
CA GLN A 268 -15.66 15.49 -4.83
C GLN A 268 -15.56 14.92 -6.24
N ILE A 269 -16.48 14.02 -6.63
CA ILE A 269 -16.51 13.43 -7.98
C ILE A 269 -16.76 14.51 -9.04
N GLU A 270 -17.74 15.38 -8.83
CA GLU A 270 -18.06 16.46 -9.78
C GLU A 270 -16.86 17.40 -9.96
N ARG A 271 -16.24 17.83 -8.87
CA ARG A 271 -15.05 18.68 -8.92
C ARG A 271 -13.86 17.99 -9.61
N LEU A 272 -13.66 16.69 -9.38
CA LEU A 272 -12.60 15.93 -10.04
C LEU A 272 -12.86 15.77 -11.54
N LYS A 273 -14.13 15.61 -11.97
CA LYS A 273 -14.52 15.63 -13.38
C LYS A 273 -14.23 17.00 -14.03
N GLU A 274 -14.59 18.11 -13.35
CA GLU A 274 -14.35 19.47 -13.86
C GLU A 274 -12.86 19.78 -14.09
N ILE A 275 -11.97 19.20 -13.30
CA ILE A 275 -10.52 19.38 -13.42
C ILE A 275 -9.84 18.27 -14.23
N ASN A 276 -10.63 17.40 -14.89
CA ASN A 276 -10.18 16.31 -15.76
C ASN A 276 -9.28 15.28 -15.06
N CYS A 277 -9.53 14.93 -13.80
CA CYS A 277 -8.87 13.80 -13.18
C CYS A 277 -9.19 12.50 -13.93
N ASP A 278 -8.22 11.60 -14.07
CA ASP A 278 -8.37 10.40 -14.90
C ASP A 278 -9.11 9.29 -14.18
N LEU A 279 -8.65 8.93 -13.00
CA LEU A 279 -9.18 7.82 -12.22
C LEU A 279 -9.50 8.25 -10.80
N VAL A 280 -10.47 7.58 -10.21
CA VAL A 280 -10.85 7.77 -8.81
C VAL A 280 -10.93 6.42 -8.11
N GLN A 281 -10.42 6.38 -6.90
CA GLN A 281 -10.54 5.28 -5.97
C GLN A 281 -11.10 5.79 -4.64
N GLY A 282 -12.18 5.16 -4.14
CA GLY A 282 -12.77 5.60 -2.89
C GLY A 282 -14.10 4.93 -2.57
N TYR A 283 -14.55 5.15 -1.35
CA TYR A 283 -15.77 4.52 -0.83
C TYR A 283 -17.07 5.04 -1.49
N TYR A 284 -16.99 6.15 -2.22
CA TYR A 284 -18.08 6.59 -3.06
C TYR A 284 -18.47 5.52 -4.09
N TYR A 285 -17.50 4.89 -4.73
CA TYR A 285 -17.77 3.83 -5.70
C TYR A 285 -17.81 2.45 -5.06
N SER A 286 -16.78 2.09 -4.29
CA SER A 286 -16.70 0.79 -3.63
C SER A 286 -15.64 0.76 -2.54
N LYS A 287 -15.90 0.00 -1.48
CA LYS A 287 -14.86 -0.50 -0.58
C LYS A 287 -14.07 -1.61 -1.27
N PRO A 288 -12.89 -1.98 -0.75
CA PRO A 288 -12.21 -3.19 -1.22
C PRO A 288 -13.12 -4.41 -1.18
N LEU A 289 -13.19 -5.14 -2.30
CA LEU A 289 -14.09 -6.29 -2.50
C LEU A 289 -13.30 -7.59 -2.53
N PRO A 290 -13.85 -8.71 -2.00
CA PRO A 290 -13.37 -10.04 -2.32
C PRO A 290 -13.40 -10.29 -3.83
N GLU A 291 -12.59 -11.24 -4.32
CA GLU A 291 -12.42 -11.48 -5.75
C GLU A 291 -13.73 -11.69 -6.52
N GLU A 292 -14.64 -12.52 -6.02
CA GLU A 292 -15.92 -12.82 -6.71
C GLU A 292 -16.80 -11.57 -6.83
N GLU A 293 -16.93 -10.82 -5.74
CA GLU A 293 -17.70 -9.56 -5.75
C GLU A 293 -17.06 -8.51 -6.65
N PHE A 294 -15.73 -8.47 -6.71
CA PHE A 294 -15.02 -7.55 -7.60
C PHE A 294 -15.29 -7.88 -9.08
N ILE A 295 -15.24 -9.15 -9.46
CA ILE A 295 -15.52 -9.56 -10.83
C ILE A 295 -16.97 -9.24 -11.23
N ASP A 296 -17.93 -9.47 -10.33
CA ASP A 296 -19.32 -9.09 -10.55
C ASP A 296 -19.48 -7.58 -10.68
N TRP A 297 -18.77 -6.80 -9.87
CA TRP A 297 -18.76 -5.34 -9.92
C TRP A 297 -18.23 -4.85 -11.28
N VAL A 298 -17.13 -5.42 -11.76
CA VAL A 298 -16.55 -5.11 -13.08
C VAL A 298 -17.53 -5.47 -14.20
N GLY A 299 -18.17 -6.64 -14.14
CA GLY A 299 -19.16 -7.06 -15.14
C GLY A 299 -20.36 -6.10 -15.30
N LYS A 300 -20.70 -5.36 -14.26
CA LYS A 300 -21.77 -4.35 -14.28
C LYS A 300 -21.33 -2.98 -14.81
N ARG A 301 -20.02 -2.73 -14.88
CA ARG A 301 -19.40 -1.43 -15.26
C ARG A 301 -18.35 -1.56 -16.37
N GLY A 302 -18.29 -2.68 -17.05
CA GLY A 302 -17.38 -2.98 -18.15
C GLY A 302 -17.79 -2.40 -19.51
#